data_5b753f8bc65f4089489f84aebe96b5cf
#
_entry.id   5b753f8bc65f4089489f84aebe96b5cf
#
_cell.length_a   1.000
_cell.length_b   1.000
_cell.length_c   1.000
_cell.angle_alpha   90.00
_cell.angle_beta   90.00
_cell.angle_gamma   90.00
#
_symmetry.space_group_name_H-M   'P 1'
#
loop_
_entity.id
_entity.type
_entity.pdbx_description
1 polymer ?
#
loop_
_entity_poly.entity_id
_entity_poly.type
_entity_poly.pdbx_seq_one_letter_code
_entity_poly.pdbx_strand_id
1 'polypeptide(L)'
;VLMIGIVFIAVPIGLIEVGGWGAMVEKFNSSPETEDLLNWGAVGWQQMLGWFFAVFPVWFISIAAMQRIVAARDVKTAQRGFFLTGIPIEWPLFAIGSTMIGLIARFLIPDLADPELATPMIIMQLLPAGIAGLVIAAYIAAVMSSPG
;
A
#
# COMPACT_ATOMS: atom_id res chain seq x y z
N VAL A 1 -6.17 -11.18 -1.56
CA VAL A 1 -7.04 -10.81 -2.70
C VAL A 1 -6.96 -9.31 -2.95
N LEU A 2 -7.25 -8.45 -1.96
CA LEU A 2 -7.25 -6.99 -2.13
C LEU A 2 -5.91 -6.45 -2.68
N MET A 3 -4.78 -6.78 -2.04
CA MET A 3 -3.45 -6.32 -2.47
C MET A 3 -3.07 -6.83 -3.85
N ILE A 4 -3.42 -8.07 -4.17
CA ILE A 4 -3.22 -8.62 -5.52
C ILE A 4 -4.02 -7.82 -6.54
N GLY A 5 -5.30 -7.51 -6.26
CA GLY A 5 -6.13 -6.66 -7.12
C GLY A 5 -5.55 -5.26 -7.30
N ILE A 6 -5.06 -4.63 -6.24
CA ILE A 6 -4.44 -3.31 -6.31
C ILE A 6 -3.14 -3.36 -7.13
N VAL A 7 -2.20 -4.22 -6.78
CA VAL A 7 -0.86 -4.23 -7.39
C VAL A 7 -0.89 -4.73 -8.83
N PHE A 8 -1.66 -5.77 -9.13
CA PHE A 8 -1.64 -6.41 -10.45
C PHE A 8 -2.73 -5.92 -11.41
N ILE A 9 -3.74 -5.21 -10.92
CA ILE A 9 -4.82 -4.69 -11.76
C ILE A 9 -4.86 -3.16 -11.72
N ALA A 10 -5.08 -2.57 -10.55
CA ALA A 10 -5.30 -1.13 -10.45
C ALA A 10 -4.04 -0.31 -10.75
N VAL A 11 -2.85 -0.74 -10.27
CA VAL A 11 -1.60 -0.02 -10.54
C VAL A 11 -1.22 -0.03 -12.02
N PRO A 12 -1.22 -1.16 -12.75
CA PRO A 12 -0.92 -1.15 -14.19
C PRO A 12 -1.92 -0.32 -15.00
N ILE A 13 -3.23 -0.43 -14.72
CA ILE A 13 -4.25 0.39 -15.40
C ILE A 13 -4.02 1.87 -15.09
N GLY A 14 -3.80 2.23 -13.83
CA GLY A 14 -3.53 3.60 -13.44
C GLY A 14 -2.27 4.17 -14.07
N LEU A 15 -1.20 3.39 -14.20
CA LEU A 15 0.02 3.81 -14.90
C LEU A 15 -0.22 4.05 -16.40
N ILE A 16 -1.08 3.26 -17.04
CA ILE A 16 -1.45 3.47 -18.45
C ILE A 16 -2.24 4.78 -18.59
N GLU A 17 -3.20 5.04 -17.73
CA GLU A 17 -4.03 6.26 -17.74
C GLU A 17 -3.18 7.53 -17.48
N VAL A 18 -2.18 7.44 -16.64
CA VAL A 18 -1.24 8.54 -16.33
C VAL A 18 -0.26 8.81 -17.50
N GLY A 19 -0.15 7.90 -18.46
CA GLY A 19 0.84 7.99 -19.55
C GLY A 19 2.20 7.35 -19.20
N GLY A 20 2.23 6.50 -18.19
CA GLY A 20 3.40 5.78 -17.74
C GLY A 20 4.19 6.49 -16.62
N TRP A 21 5.16 5.78 -16.08
CA TRP A 21 6.01 6.28 -14.99
C TRP A 21 6.73 7.58 -15.35
N GLY A 22 7.24 7.69 -16.59
CA GLY A 22 7.96 8.89 -17.05
C GLY A 22 7.11 10.16 -17.01
N ALA A 23 5.87 10.09 -17.51
CA ALA A 23 4.94 11.21 -17.49
C ALA A 23 4.57 11.63 -16.05
N MET A 24 4.43 10.66 -15.15
CA MET A 24 4.16 10.93 -13.75
C MET A 24 5.33 11.65 -13.07
N VAL A 25 6.56 11.18 -13.29
CA VAL A 25 7.79 11.79 -12.76
C VAL A 25 7.94 13.22 -13.27
N GLU A 26 7.73 13.44 -14.57
CA GLU A 26 7.84 14.78 -15.18
C GLU A 26 6.83 15.75 -14.57
N LYS A 27 5.58 15.33 -14.41
CA LYS A 27 4.54 16.18 -13.81
C LYS A 27 4.86 16.52 -12.35
N PHE A 28 5.29 15.56 -11.55
CA PHE A 28 5.62 15.81 -10.14
C PHE A 28 6.85 16.71 -9.98
N ASN A 29 7.85 16.56 -10.80
CA ASN A 29 9.02 17.43 -10.80
C ASN A 29 8.74 18.85 -11.33
N SER A 30 7.65 19.04 -12.07
CA SER A 30 7.25 20.35 -12.62
C SER A 30 6.48 21.22 -11.63
N SER A 31 6.04 20.67 -10.51
CA SER A 31 5.22 21.37 -9.52
C SER A 31 5.95 21.45 -8.18
N PRO A 32 6.17 22.66 -7.61
CA PRO A 32 6.86 22.81 -6.33
C PRO A 32 6.20 22.07 -5.16
N GLU A 33 4.90 21.83 -5.25
CA GLU A 33 4.14 21.10 -4.22
C GLU A 33 4.37 19.59 -4.23
N THR A 34 4.88 19.04 -5.34
CA THR A 34 4.99 17.59 -5.56
C THR A 34 6.41 17.11 -5.84
N GLU A 35 7.36 18.04 -6.01
CA GLU A 35 8.76 17.68 -6.33
C GLU A 35 9.40 16.78 -5.29
N ASP A 36 9.00 16.93 -4.01
CA ASP A 36 9.50 16.12 -2.90
C ASP A 36 8.86 14.74 -2.77
N LEU A 37 7.77 14.46 -3.48
CA LEU A 37 7.08 13.16 -3.38
C LEU A 37 7.93 11.99 -3.88
N LEU A 38 8.83 12.25 -4.81
CA LEU A 38 9.76 11.26 -5.37
C LEU A 38 11.19 11.39 -4.81
N ASN A 39 11.40 12.35 -3.92
CA ASN A 39 12.70 12.58 -3.30
C ASN A 39 12.87 11.70 -2.06
N TRP A 40 13.73 10.70 -2.14
CA TRP A 40 14.04 9.80 -1.02
C TRP A 40 14.62 10.52 0.20
N GLY A 41 15.18 11.70 0.03
CA GLY A 41 15.74 12.53 1.10
C GLY A 41 14.74 13.49 1.76
N ALA A 42 13.52 13.62 1.22
CA ALA A 42 12.51 14.53 1.75
C ALA A 42 12.06 14.15 3.16
N VAL A 43 12.05 12.84 3.46
CA VAL A 43 11.74 12.35 4.80
C VAL A 43 13.00 12.35 5.66
N GLY A 44 13.07 13.24 6.64
CA GLY A 44 14.19 13.31 7.57
C GLY A 44 14.38 12.02 8.38
N TRP A 45 15.62 11.68 8.72
CA TRP A 45 15.95 10.48 9.49
C TRP A 45 15.23 10.41 10.86
N GLN A 46 14.92 11.55 11.46
CA GLN A 46 14.17 11.65 12.72
C GLN A 46 12.72 11.13 12.53
N GLN A 47 12.09 11.47 11.41
CA GLN A 47 10.76 11.00 11.06
C GLN A 47 10.78 9.47 10.82
N MET A 48 11.78 8.97 10.12
CA MET A 48 11.94 7.52 9.90
C MET A 48 12.12 6.77 11.22
N LEU A 49 12.93 7.29 12.14
CA LEU A 49 13.08 6.71 13.47
C LEU A 49 11.78 6.78 14.27
N GLY A 50 11.05 7.90 14.18
CA GLY A 50 9.74 8.03 14.83
C GLY A 50 8.77 6.94 14.35
N TRP A 51 8.66 6.72 13.06
CA TRP A 51 7.83 5.65 12.50
C TRP A 51 8.31 4.27 12.91
N PHE A 52 9.62 4.04 12.89
CA PHE A 52 10.18 2.77 13.34
C PHE A 52 9.79 2.47 14.80
N PHE A 53 10.01 3.39 15.72
CA PHE A 53 9.66 3.19 17.12
C PHE A 53 8.15 3.17 17.40
N ALA A 54 7.35 3.77 16.54
CA ALA A 54 5.89 3.70 16.64
C ALA A 54 5.33 2.34 16.19
N VAL A 55 5.85 1.79 15.10
CA VAL A 55 5.29 0.60 14.46
C VAL A 55 5.96 -0.70 14.93
N PHE A 56 7.29 -0.68 15.11
CA PHE A 56 8.07 -1.87 15.47
C PHE A 56 7.58 -2.59 16.73
N PRO A 57 7.31 -1.90 17.87
CA PRO A 57 6.83 -2.57 19.08
C PRO A 57 5.44 -3.19 18.90
N VAL A 58 4.58 -2.60 18.06
CA VAL A 58 3.22 -3.10 17.81
C VAL A 58 3.25 -4.51 17.22
N TRP A 59 4.24 -4.81 16.35
CA TRP A 59 4.40 -6.14 15.77
C TRP A 59 4.75 -7.21 16.79
N PHE A 60 5.48 -6.87 17.86
CA PHE A 60 5.81 -7.80 18.94
C PHE A 60 4.64 -8.07 19.87
N ILE A 61 3.71 -7.12 20.00
CA ILE A 61 2.54 -7.23 20.87
C ILE A 61 1.35 -7.83 20.09
N SER A 62 1.45 -7.94 18.76
CA SER A 62 0.36 -8.44 17.91
C SER A 62 0.00 -9.88 18.24
N ILE A 63 -1.20 -10.07 18.80
CA ILE A 63 -1.75 -11.38 19.12
C ILE A 63 -1.86 -12.25 17.87
N ALA A 64 -2.25 -11.67 16.73
CA ALA A 64 -2.37 -12.39 15.48
C ALA A 64 -1.01 -12.92 14.96
N ALA A 65 0.07 -12.18 15.14
CA ALA A 65 1.42 -12.65 14.81
C ALA A 65 1.85 -13.77 15.75
N MET A 66 1.61 -13.62 17.05
CA MET A 66 1.96 -14.61 18.06
C MET A 66 1.18 -15.92 17.88
N GLN A 67 -0.11 -15.87 17.59
CA GLN A 67 -0.93 -17.07 17.31
C GLN A 67 -0.38 -17.86 16.12
N ARG A 68 0.07 -17.20 15.05
CA ARG A 68 0.67 -17.87 13.89
C ARG A 68 2.00 -18.52 14.22
N ILE A 69 2.82 -17.88 15.05
CA ILE A 69 4.09 -18.44 15.51
C ILE A 69 3.88 -19.69 16.34
N VAL A 70 2.94 -19.63 17.30
CA VAL A 70 2.62 -20.76 18.21
C VAL A 70 1.95 -21.92 17.48
N ALA A 71 1.16 -21.65 16.45
CA ALA A 71 0.51 -22.67 15.62
C ALA A 71 1.47 -23.39 14.67
N ALA A 72 2.71 -22.91 14.52
CA ALA A 72 3.69 -23.54 13.64
C ALA A 72 4.19 -24.86 14.23
N ARG A 73 4.40 -25.85 13.36
CA ARG A 73 4.86 -27.19 13.73
C ARG A 73 6.21 -27.20 14.48
N ASP A 74 7.11 -26.32 14.10
CA ASP A 74 8.45 -26.15 14.67
C ASP A 74 8.98 -24.72 14.46
N VAL A 75 10.01 -24.36 15.22
CA VAL A 75 10.63 -23.03 15.18
C VAL A 75 11.17 -22.67 13.78
N LYS A 76 11.74 -23.64 13.06
CA LYS A 76 12.29 -23.41 11.71
C LYS A 76 11.18 -23.08 10.72
N THR A 77 10.05 -23.79 10.82
CA THR A 77 8.87 -23.52 9.98
C THR A 77 8.29 -22.14 10.29
N ALA A 78 8.19 -21.76 11.56
CA ALA A 78 7.78 -20.42 11.95
C ALA A 78 8.70 -19.33 11.37
N GLN A 79 10.01 -19.48 11.56
CA GLN A 79 11.00 -18.54 11.04
C GLN A 79 10.96 -18.42 9.51
N ARG A 80 10.95 -19.56 8.81
CA ARG A 80 10.86 -19.56 7.33
C ARG A 80 9.57 -18.95 6.84
N GLY A 81 8.44 -19.28 7.45
CA GLY A 81 7.15 -18.70 7.11
C GLY A 81 7.16 -17.19 7.26
N PHE A 82 7.63 -16.69 8.39
CA PHE A 82 7.71 -15.26 8.67
C PHE A 82 8.64 -14.54 7.70
N PHE A 83 9.82 -15.11 7.43
CA PHE A 83 10.81 -14.52 6.55
C PHE A 83 10.37 -14.51 5.08
N LEU A 84 9.82 -15.63 4.59
CA LEU A 84 9.35 -15.78 3.22
C LEU A 84 8.08 -14.97 2.92
N THR A 85 7.20 -14.82 3.91
CA THR A 85 5.98 -14.04 3.73
C THR A 85 6.26 -12.54 3.89
N GLY A 86 6.99 -12.15 4.91
CA GLY A 86 7.23 -10.75 5.25
C GLY A 86 8.08 -10.03 4.20
N ILE A 87 9.33 -10.45 4.01
CA ILE A 87 10.30 -9.68 3.22
C ILE A 87 9.99 -9.70 1.72
N PRO A 88 9.87 -10.86 1.04
CA PRO A 88 9.73 -10.86 -0.43
C PRO A 88 8.30 -10.67 -0.93
N ILE A 89 7.28 -10.89 -0.11
CA ILE A 89 5.89 -10.86 -0.56
C ILE A 89 5.14 -9.68 0.05
N GLU A 90 5.00 -9.64 1.37
CA GLU A 90 4.15 -8.67 2.05
C GLU A 90 4.69 -7.24 1.94
N TRP A 91 5.97 -7.04 2.22
CA TRP A 91 6.61 -5.73 2.15
C TRP A 91 6.58 -5.10 0.76
N PRO A 92 7.05 -5.78 -0.32
CA PRO A 92 6.99 -5.19 -1.65
C PRO A 92 5.56 -4.95 -2.14
N LEU A 93 4.65 -5.91 -1.93
CA LEU A 93 3.26 -5.76 -2.35
C LEU A 93 2.57 -4.62 -1.61
N PHE A 94 2.78 -4.51 -0.31
CA PHE A 94 2.16 -3.44 0.47
C PHE A 94 2.80 -2.08 0.17
N ALA A 95 4.12 -1.99 0.19
CA ALA A 95 4.84 -0.75 -0.05
C ALA A 95 4.63 -0.23 -1.47
N ILE A 96 4.82 -1.07 -2.48
CA ILE A 96 4.66 -0.68 -3.88
C ILE A 96 3.18 -0.39 -4.17
N GLY A 97 2.27 -1.26 -3.74
CA GLY A 97 0.84 -1.12 -4.02
C GLY A 97 0.26 0.15 -3.43
N SER A 98 0.48 0.41 -2.16
CA SER A 98 -0.06 1.60 -1.49
C SER A 98 0.57 2.90 -2.00
N THR A 99 1.89 2.90 -2.20
CA THR A 99 2.60 4.07 -2.72
C THR A 99 2.17 4.39 -4.15
N MET A 100 2.10 3.39 -5.03
CA MET A 100 1.69 3.60 -6.42
C MET A 100 0.26 4.11 -6.53
N ILE A 101 -0.68 3.54 -5.79
CA ILE A 101 -2.07 4.03 -5.77
C ILE A 101 -2.13 5.47 -5.26
N GLY A 102 -1.38 5.82 -4.22
CA GLY A 102 -1.31 7.18 -3.71
C GLY A 102 -0.76 8.18 -4.74
N LEU A 103 0.31 7.82 -5.44
CA LEU A 103 0.88 8.65 -6.51
C LEU A 103 -0.06 8.81 -7.70
N ILE A 104 -0.72 7.72 -8.13
CA ILE A 104 -1.72 7.77 -9.20
C ILE A 104 -2.91 8.64 -8.79
N ALA A 105 -3.38 8.51 -7.53
CA ALA A 105 -4.44 9.35 -7.00
C ALA A 105 -4.06 10.83 -7.00
N ARG A 106 -2.88 11.17 -6.55
CA ARG A 106 -2.38 12.54 -6.55
C ARG A 106 -2.23 13.13 -7.96
N PHE A 107 -1.94 12.25 -8.93
CA PHE A 107 -1.86 12.67 -10.34
C PHE A 107 -3.23 12.92 -10.97
N LEU A 108 -4.19 12.00 -10.76
CA LEU A 108 -5.51 12.05 -11.38
C LEU A 108 -6.51 12.96 -10.64
N ILE A 109 -6.37 13.05 -9.31
CA ILE A 109 -7.28 13.80 -8.44
C ILE A 109 -6.44 14.71 -7.51
N PRO A 110 -5.83 15.78 -8.04
CA PRO A 110 -4.93 16.63 -7.25
C PRO A 110 -5.63 17.35 -6.09
N ASP A 111 -6.92 17.66 -6.25
CA ASP A 111 -7.72 18.42 -5.26
C ASP A 111 -8.55 17.52 -4.35
N LEU A 112 -8.10 16.30 -4.09
CA LEU A 112 -8.80 15.38 -3.19
C LEU A 112 -8.81 15.94 -1.76
N ALA A 113 -10.00 16.26 -1.26
CA ALA A 113 -10.17 16.88 0.05
C ALA A 113 -9.76 15.95 1.21
N ASP A 114 -9.95 14.65 1.03
CA ASP A 114 -9.62 13.62 2.03
C ASP A 114 -8.69 12.56 1.42
N PRO A 115 -7.42 12.53 1.83
CA PRO A 115 -6.46 11.55 1.35
C PRO A 115 -6.85 10.09 1.60
N GLU A 116 -7.67 9.81 2.61
CA GLU A 116 -8.12 8.44 2.93
C GLU A 116 -9.05 7.88 1.85
N LEU A 117 -9.74 8.75 1.12
CA LEU A 117 -10.59 8.37 0.00
C LEU A 117 -9.83 8.09 -1.30
N ALA A 118 -8.53 8.32 -1.35
CA ALA A 118 -7.72 8.17 -2.56
C ALA A 118 -7.85 6.76 -3.16
N THR A 119 -7.67 5.72 -2.35
CA THR A 119 -7.74 4.33 -2.81
C THR A 119 -9.12 3.94 -3.34
N PRO A 120 -10.23 4.13 -2.60
CA PRO A 120 -11.56 3.78 -3.12
C PRO A 120 -11.95 4.61 -4.34
N MET A 121 -11.62 5.89 -4.41
CA MET A 121 -11.95 6.73 -5.56
C MET A 121 -11.20 6.31 -6.82
N ILE A 122 -9.91 6.01 -6.71
CA ILE A 122 -9.12 5.51 -7.84
C ILE A 122 -9.64 4.15 -8.32
N ILE A 123 -10.00 3.25 -7.41
CA ILE A 123 -10.59 1.96 -7.77
C ILE A 123 -11.90 2.16 -8.56
N MET A 124 -12.74 3.07 -8.11
CA MET A 124 -14.01 3.37 -8.80
C MET A 124 -13.81 4.05 -10.15
N GLN A 125 -12.77 4.86 -10.30
CA GLN A 125 -12.47 5.59 -11.52
C GLN A 125 -11.79 4.71 -12.58
N LEU A 126 -10.86 3.87 -12.17
CA LEU A 126 -10.02 3.09 -13.09
C LEU A 126 -10.63 1.74 -13.48
N LEU A 127 -11.44 1.14 -12.60
CA LEU A 127 -11.92 -0.22 -12.83
C LEU A 127 -13.36 -0.25 -13.33
N PRO A 128 -13.70 -1.18 -14.25
CA PRO A 128 -15.08 -1.44 -14.63
C PRO A 128 -15.95 -1.77 -13.42
N ALA A 129 -17.21 -1.35 -13.44
CA ALA A 129 -18.14 -1.40 -12.29
C ALA A 129 -18.19 -2.77 -11.58
N GLY A 130 -18.12 -3.89 -12.29
CA GLY A 130 -18.11 -5.23 -11.68
C GLY A 130 -16.83 -5.53 -10.92
N ILE A 131 -15.67 -5.17 -11.47
CA ILE A 131 -14.36 -5.37 -10.81
C ILE A 131 -14.19 -4.38 -9.66
N ALA A 132 -14.59 -3.13 -9.85
CA ALA A 132 -14.57 -2.11 -8.81
C ALA A 132 -15.40 -2.54 -7.59
N GLY A 133 -16.62 -3.06 -7.82
CA GLY A 133 -17.47 -3.59 -6.74
C GLY A 133 -16.83 -4.75 -5.97
N LEU A 134 -16.17 -5.67 -6.68
CA LEU A 134 -15.47 -6.79 -6.05
C LEU A 134 -14.27 -6.32 -5.20
N VAL A 135 -13.50 -5.35 -5.70
CA VAL A 135 -12.34 -4.79 -4.96
C VAL A 135 -12.81 -3.99 -3.74
N ILE A 136 -13.89 -3.21 -3.86
CA ILE A 136 -14.49 -2.49 -2.72
C ILE A 136 -15.04 -3.47 -1.68
N ALA A 137 -15.73 -4.53 -2.10
CA ALA A 137 -16.20 -5.56 -1.20
C ALA A 137 -15.03 -6.24 -0.45
N ALA A 138 -13.92 -6.51 -1.15
CA ALA A 138 -12.70 -7.03 -0.52
C ALA A 138 -12.07 -6.03 0.46
N TYR A 139 -12.13 -4.73 0.17
CA TYR A 139 -11.67 -3.67 1.06
C TYR A 139 -12.50 -3.63 2.36
N ILE A 140 -13.83 -3.65 2.23
CA ILE A 140 -14.74 -3.71 3.38
C ILE A 140 -14.50 -4.99 4.20
N ALA A 141 -14.36 -6.14 3.54
CA ALA A 141 -14.06 -7.40 4.20
C ALA A 141 -12.73 -7.36 4.97
N ALA A 142 -11.71 -6.71 4.42
CA ALA A 142 -10.42 -6.52 5.10
C ALA A 142 -10.57 -5.66 6.36
N VAL A 143 -11.32 -4.56 6.28
CA VAL A 143 -11.63 -3.71 7.44
C VAL A 143 -12.42 -4.49 8.50
N MET A 144 -13.42 -5.27 8.09
CA MET A 144 -14.23 -6.07 9.02
C MET A 144 -13.47 -7.25 9.65
N SER A 145 -12.37 -7.70 9.03
CA SER A 145 -11.54 -8.77 9.58
C SER A 145 -10.54 -8.29 10.65
N SER A 146 -10.35 -6.99 10.77
CA SER A 146 -9.34 -6.39 11.66
C SER A 146 -9.74 -6.24 13.13
N PRO A 147 -11.03 -6.10 13.52
CA PRO A 147 -11.42 -6.03 14.92
C PRO A 147 -11.60 -7.45 15.50
N GLY A 148 -10.52 -8.08 15.89
CA GLY A 148 -10.51 -9.36 16.55
C GLY A 148 -9.34 -9.51 17.48
#